data_316763c5cd524012e20ffa30607497bd
#
_entry.id   316763c5cd524012e20ffa30607497bd
#
_cell.length_a   1.000
_cell.length_b   1.000
_cell.length_c   1.000
_cell.angle_alpha   90.00
_cell.angle_beta   90.00
_cell.angle_gamma   90.00
#
_symmetry.space_group_name_H-M   'P 1'
#
loop_
_entity.id
_entity.type
_entity.pdbx_description
1 polymer ?
#
loop_
_entity_poly.entity_id
_entity_poly.type
_entity_poly.pdbx_seq_one_letter_code
_entity_poly.pdbx_strand_id
1 'polypeptide(L)'
;NCATHGAPLGGDAYVNTIKNLNGDPANPFVIFPEVAELYAKRAEELKKIVAEKYAKKAAWAKANPELAAKLELFFSGKAPKVDWAAIEQKAGSATRAASATVLGALATQVENMIVASADLSNSDKTDGFLKKTHSFKKGDFSGAFFQAGVSELTMADRKSVV
;
A
#
# COMPACT_ATOMS: atom_id res chain seq x y z
N ASN A 1 -9.02 -23.98 -23.29
CA ASN A 1 -9.89 -25.13 -23.54
C ASN A 1 -10.65 -25.50 -22.28
N CYS A 2 -11.99 -25.54 -22.34
CA CYS A 2 -12.83 -25.86 -21.18
C CYS A 2 -12.55 -27.26 -20.60
N ALA A 3 -12.11 -28.21 -21.44
CA ALA A 3 -11.80 -29.58 -20.99
C ALA A 3 -10.57 -29.69 -20.07
N THR A 4 -9.71 -28.66 -20.06
CA THR A 4 -8.54 -28.62 -19.18
C THR A 4 -8.74 -27.69 -17.97
N HIS A 5 -9.88 -27.02 -17.87
CA HIS A 5 -10.19 -26.17 -16.73
C HIS A 5 -10.48 -27.01 -15.49
N GLY A 6 -9.70 -26.84 -14.44
CA GLY A 6 -9.87 -27.58 -13.18
C GLY A 6 -9.43 -29.06 -13.23
N ALA A 7 -8.88 -29.53 -14.35
CA ALA A 7 -8.34 -30.87 -14.48
C ALA A 7 -6.80 -30.85 -14.48
N PRO A 8 -6.12 -31.72 -13.69
CA PRO A 8 -4.68 -31.77 -13.71
C PRO A 8 -4.15 -32.20 -15.08
N LEU A 9 -3.14 -31.50 -15.57
CA LEU A 9 -2.43 -31.90 -16.77
C LEU A 9 -1.35 -32.92 -16.38
N GLY A 10 -1.62 -34.21 -16.65
CA GLY A 10 -0.72 -35.31 -16.25
C GLY A 10 -0.31 -36.22 -17.40
N GLY A 11 0.58 -37.18 -17.13
CA GLY A 11 1.04 -38.18 -18.09
C GLY A 11 1.60 -37.57 -19.37
N ASP A 12 1.26 -38.20 -20.50
CA ASP A 12 1.73 -37.79 -21.84
C ASP A 12 1.28 -36.39 -22.23
N ALA A 13 0.13 -35.93 -21.74
CA ALA A 13 -0.34 -34.59 -22.02
C ALA A 13 0.57 -33.52 -21.41
N TYR A 14 1.08 -33.75 -20.20
CA TYR A 14 2.07 -32.88 -19.56
C TYR A 14 3.39 -32.86 -20.35
N VAL A 15 3.94 -34.05 -20.63
CA VAL A 15 5.20 -34.21 -21.36
C VAL A 15 5.14 -33.52 -22.73
N ASN A 16 4.05 -33.74 -23.48
CA ASN A 16 3.87 -33.13 -24.81
C ASN A 16 3.70 -31.63 -24.72
N THR A 17 3.02 -31.12 -23.69
CA THR A 17 2.86 -29.68 -23.49
C THR A 17 4.22 -29.01 -23.24
N ILE A 18 5.04 -29.57 -22.34
CA ILE A 18 6.37 -29.02 -22.06
C ILE A 18 7.27 -29.04 -23.31
N LYS A 19 7.27 -30.16 -24.07
CA LYS A 19 8.03 -30.25 -25.33
C LYS A 19 7.55 -29.24 -26.38
N ASN A 20 6.23 -29.04 -26.54
CA ASN A 20 5.67 -28.08 -27.47
C ASN A 20 5.99 -26.61 -27.11
N LEU A 21 6.30 -26.36 -25.84
CA LEU A 21 6.77 -25.06 -25.34
C LEU A 21 8.32 -24.95 -25.38
N ASN A 22 9.01 -25.88 -26.05
CA ASN A 22 10.47 -25.99 -26.11
C ASN A 22 11.15 -26.20 -24.75
N GLY A 23 10.41 -26.71 -23.76
CA GLY A 23 10.94 -27.07 -22.45
C GLY A 23 11.40 -28.51 -22.38
N ASP A 24 12.14 -28.82 -21.32
CA ASP A 24 12.55 -30.18 -20.97
C ASP A 24 11.62 -30.77 -19.90
N PRO A 25 10.84 -31.83 -20.21
CA PRO A 25 9.97 -32.46 -19.21
C PRO A 25 10.71 -33.05 -18.01
N ALA A 26 12.00 -33.35 -18.13
CA ALA A 26 12.84 -33.83 -17.02
C ALA A 26 13.30 -32.69 -16.12
N ASN A 27 13.31 -31.45 -16.63
CA ASN A 27 13.66 -30.24 -15.88
C ASN A 27 12.70 -29.07 -16.19
N PRO A 28 11.44 -29.21 -15.81
CA PRO A 28 10.38 -28.27 -16.24
C PRO A 28 10.47 -26.86 -15.61
N PHE A 29 11.30 -26.69 -14.59
CA PHE A 29 11.47 -25.42 -13.87
C PHE A 29 12.74 -24.66 -14.26
N VAL A 30 13.40 -25.06 -15.34
CA VAL A 30 14.57 -24.33 -15.85
C VAL A 30 14.15 -22.93 -16.32
N ILE A 31 14.93 -21.93 -15.94
CA ILE A 31 14.77 -20.56 -16.48
C ILE A 31 15.60 -20.51 -17.77
N PHE A 32 14.96 -20.17 -18.88
CA PHE A 32 15.67 -20.03 -20.15
C PHE A 32 16.72 -18.91 -20.09
N PRO A 33 17.90 -19.12 -20.71
CA PRO A 33 19.01 -18.15 -20.65
C PRO A 33 18.63 -16.74 -21.06
N GLU A 34 17.82 -16.58 -22.12
CA GLU A 34 17.34 -15.30 -22.60
C GLU A 34 16.43 -14.56 -21.60
N VAL A 35 15.66 -15.33 -20.81
CA VAL A 35 14.84 -14.77 -19.72
C VAL A 35 15.74 -14.31 -18.57
N ALA A 36 16.72 -15.12 -18.19
CA ALA A 36 17.69 -14.76 -17.16
C ALA A 36 18.47 -13.49 -17.54
N GLU A 37 18.91 -13.38 -18.79
CA GLU A 37 19.61 -12.20 -19.30
C GLU A 37 18.72 -10.94 -19.26
N LEU A 38 17.45 -11.05 -19.70
CA LEU A 38 16.48 -9.97 -19.65
C LEU A 38 16.32 -9.42 -18.24
N TYR A 39 16.13 -10.31 -17.27
CA TYR A 39 15.96 -9.92 -15.86
C TYR A 39 17.26 -9.37 -15.27
N ALA A 40 18.41 -9.93 -15.61
CA ALA A 40 19.71 -9.42 -15.15
C ALA A 40 19.94 -7.99 -15.64
N LYS A 41 19.68 -7.72 -16.92
CA LYS A 41 19.78 -6.37 -17.49
C LYS A 41 18.84 -5.38 -16.76
N ARG A 42 17.59 -5.80 -16.54
CA ARG A 42 16.62 -4.96 -15.82
C ARG A 42 17.04 -4.72 -14.37
N ALA A 43 17.60 -5.71 -13.70
CA ALA A 43 18.12 -5.56 -12.33
C ALA A 43 19.23 -4.50 -12.26
N GLU A 44 20.15 -4.45 -13.22
CA GLU A 44 21.20 -3.42 -13.26
C GLU A 44 20.63 -2.02 -13.51
N GLU A 45 19.62 -1.88 -14.37
CA GLU A 45 18.91 -0.62 -14.56
C GLU A 45 18.24 -0.14 -13.27
N LEU A 46 17.54 -1.06 -12.58
CA LEU A 46 16.86 -0.75 -11.30
C LEU A 46 17.85 -0.37 -10.20
N LYS A 47 19.01 -1.03 -10.11
CA LYS A 47 20.07 -0.67 -9.15
C LYS A 47 20.51 0.78 -9.34
N LYS A 48 20.70 1.24 -10.58
CA LYS A 48 21.05 2.63 -10.86
C LYS A 48 19.95 3.60 -10.41
N ILE A 49 18.70 3.31 -10.77
CA ILE A 49 17.56 4.13 -10.36
C ILE A 49 17.45 4.21 -8.84
N VAL A 50 17.65 3.10 -8.14
CA VAL A 50 17.61 3.05 -6.67
C VAL A 50 18.76 3.87 -6.08
N ALA A 51 19.97 3.73 -6.60
CA ALA A 51 21.12 4.50 -6.14
C ALA A 51 20.90 6.03 -6.29
N GLU A 52 20.34 6.46 -7.42
CA GLU A 52 20.00 7.87 -7.65
C GLU A 52 18.94 8.37 -6.65
N LYS A 53 17.91 7.55 -6.38
CA LYS A 53 16.86 7.90 -5.39
C LYS A 53 17.44 8.02 -3.99
N TYR A 54 18.32 7.10 -3.58
CA TYR A 54 18.99 7.19 -2.28
C TYR A 54 19.91 8.42 -2.18
N ALA A 55 20.64 8.74 -3.24
CA ALA A 55 21.45 9.95 -3.29
C ALA A 55 20.60 11.23 -3.13
N LYS A 56 19.46 11.30 -3.82
CA LYS A 56 18.50 12.41 -3.68
C LYS A 56 17.92 12.48 -2.27
N LYS A 57 17.53 11.33 -1.68
CA LYS A 57 17.05 11.28 -0.28
C LYS A 57 18.11 11.77 0.69
N ALA A 58 19.37 11.35 0.54
CA ALA A 58 20.46 11.79 1.39
C ALA A 58 20.74 13.29 1.27
N ALA A 59 20.74 13.84 0.07
CA ALA A 59 20.91 15.27 -0.16
C ALA A 59 19.76 16.08 0.46
N TRP A 60 18.52 15.62 0.30
CA TRP A 60 17.35 16.22 0.92
C TRP A 60 17.44 16.19 2.44
N ALA A 61 17.82 15.05 3.04
CA ALA A 61 17.94 14.91 4.48
C ALA A 61 19.01 15.86 5.07
N LYS A 62 20.11 16.04 4.34
CA LYS A 62 21.15 17.01 4.72
C LYS A 62 20.66 18.46 4.68
N ALA A 63 19.83 18.77 3.68
CA ALA A 63 19.25 20.11 3.52
C ALA A 63 18.09 20.38 4.50
N ASN A 64 17.43 19.33 5.03
CA ASN A 64 16.24 19.43 5.87
C ASN A 64 16.36 18.52 7.11
N PRO A 65 17.29 18.76 8.04
CA PRO A 65 17.59 17.83 9.11
C PRO A 65 16.42 17.57 10.07
N GLU A 66 15.60 18.58 10.36
CA GLU A 66 14.41 18.43 11.21
C GLU A 66 13.32 17.57 10.54
N LEU A 67 13.06 17.79 9.25
CA LEU A 67 12.10 16.98 8.50
C LEU A 67 12.60 15.54 8.31
N ALA A 68 13.90 15.36 8.15
CA ALA A 68 14.52 14.04 8.08
C ALA A 68 14.36 13.26 9.39
N ALA A 69 14.61 13.91 10.53
CA ALA A 69 14.40 13.30 11.85
C ALA A 69 12.93 12.94 12.08
N LYS A 70 12.00 13.79 11.64
CA LYS A 70 10.57 13.55 11.71
C LYS A 70 10.15 12.36 10.83
N LEU A 71 10.69 12.27 9.62
CA LEU A 71 10.46 11.15 8.71
C LEU A 71 10.92 9.83 9.32
N GLU A 72 12.12 9.80 9.89
CA GLU A 72 12.65 8.61 10.58
C GLU A 72 11.78 8.23 11.80
N LEU A 73 11.28 9.21 12.56
CA LEU A 73 10.34 8.94 13.64
C LEU A 73 9.05 8.28 13.13
N PHE A 74 8.49 8.77 12.04
CA PHE A 74 7.24 8.23 11.46
C PHE A 74 7.39 6.80 10.94
N PHE A 75 8.58 6.43 10.46
CA PHE A 75 8.90 5.06 10.03
C PHE A 75 9.49 4.17 11.12
N SER A 76 9.69 4.68 12.33
CA SER A 76 10.31 3.92 13.42
C SER A 76 9.43 2.81 14.02
N GLY A 77 8.16 2.76 13.67
CA GLY A 77 7.17 1.86 14.29
C GLY A 77 6.76 2.26 15.71
N LYS A 78 7.24 3.39 16.22
CA LYS A 78 6.82 3.90 17.54
C LYS A 78 5.38 4.39 17.47
N ALA A 79 4.56 3.96 18.43
CA ALA A 79 3.19 4.44 18.54
C ALA A 79 3.17 5.95 18.84
N PRO A 80 2.26 6.72 18.21
CA PRO A 80 2.08 8.12 18.54
C PRO A 80 1.54 8.27 19.97
N LYS A 81 1.86 9.38 20.60
CA LYS A 81 1.27 9.75 21.90
C LYS A 81 -0.13 10.30 21.65
N VAL A 82 -1.14 9.67 22.22
CA VAL A 82 -2.54 10.10 22.14
C VAL A 82 -3.08 10.22 23.54
N ASP A 83 -3.74 11.33 23.83
CA ASP A 83 -4.48 11.49 25.10
C ASP A 83 -5.87 10.85 24.94
N TRP A 84 -5.91 9.55 25.24
CA TRP A 84 -7.14 8.76 25.17
C TRP A 84 -8.17 9.19 26.21
N ALA A 85 -7.73 9.70 27.36
CA ALA A 85 -8.62 10.13 28.44
C ALA A 85 -9.40 11.41 28.10
N ALA A 86 -8.83 12.25 27.23
CA ALA A 86 -9.49 13.48 26.75
C ALA A 86 -10.56 13.21 25.67
N ILE A 87 -10.72 11.97 25.19
CA ILE A 87 -11.70 11.65 24.14
C ILE A 87 -13.04 11.29 24.78
N GLU A 88 -13.89 12.27 24.96
CA GLU A 88 -15.22 12.06 25.51
C GLU A 88 -16.15 11.33 24.52
N GLN A 89 -16.82 10.30 24.99
CA GLN A 89 -17.79 9.54 24.23
C GLN A 89 -19.21 9.75 24.77
N LYS A 90 -20.16 9.96 23.86
CA LYS A 90 -21.57 10.05 24.22
C LYS A 90 -22.14 8.66 24.46
N ALA A 91 -22.69 8.41 25.66
CA ALA A 91 -23.37 7.15 25.98
C ALA A 91 -24.53 6.84 25.01
N GLY A 92 -24.72 5.57 24.67
CA GLY A 92 -25.77 5.12 23.75
C GLY A 92 -25.56 5.50 22.27
N SER A 93 -24.40 6.01 21.88
CA SER A 93 -24.08 6.30 20.50
C SER A 93 -23.86 5.03 19.69
N ALA A 94 -24.24 5.05 18.40
CA ALA A 94 -23.83 3.99 17.47
C ALA A 94 -22.31 3.95 17.35
N THR A 95 -21.73 2.75 17.22
CA THR A 95 -20.27 2.55 17.14
C THR A 95 -19.58 3.38 16.07
N ARG A 96 -20.21 3.57 14.90
CA ARG A 96 -19.68 4.44 13.84
C ARG A 96 -19.60 5.92 14.26
N ALA A 97 -20.54 6.39 15.11
CA ALA A 97 -20.49 7.76 15.63
C ALA A 97 -19.38 7.90 16.69
N ALA A 98 -19.22 6.89 17.54
CA ALA A 98 -18.09 6.80 18.47
C ALA A 98 -16.74 6.80 17.73
N SER A 99 -16.64 6.03 16.62
CA SER A 99 -15.47 6.03 15.75
C SER A 99 -15.18 7.43 15.18
N ALA A 100 -16.20 8.18 14.74
CA ALA A 100 -16.03 9.56 14.23
C ALA A 100 -15.42 10.48 15.30
N THR A 101 -15.85 10.35 16.56
CA THR A 101 -15.30 11.13 17.68
C THR A 101 -13.80 10.82 17.86
N VAL A 102 -13.43 9.55 17.88
CA VAL A 102 -12.04 9.12 17.99
C VAL A 102 -11.22 9.62 16.79
N LEU A 103 -11.70 9.42 15.57
CA LEU A 103 -11.02 9.86 14.36
C LEU A 103 -10.79 11.38 14.34
N GLY A 104 -11.79 12.16 14.81
CA GLY A 104 -11.63 13.61 14.94
C GLY A 104 -10.55 14.02 15.95
N ALA A 105 -10.40 13.29 17.05
CA ALA A 105 -9.34 13.51 18.02
C ALA A 105 -7.97 13.09 17.46
N LEU A 106 -7.89 11.95 16.80
CA LEU A 106 -6.66 11.47 16.15
C LEU A 106 -6.16 12.42 15.07
N ALA A 107 -7.06 13.04 14.30
CA ALA A 107 -6.70 14.01 13.26
C ALA A 107 -5.90 15.21 13.81
N THR A 108 -6.07 15.54 15.07
CA THR A 108 -5.36 16.67 15.73
C THR A 108 -4.13 16.24 16.53
N GLN A 109 -4.01 14.94 16.85
CA GLN A 109 -2.95 14.41 17.71
C GLN A 109 -1.93 13.56 16.97
N VAL A 110 -2.28 13.03 15.78
CA VAL A 110 -1.44 12.10 15.01
C VAL A 110 -1.17 12.66 13.62
N GLU A 111 -0.08 13.38 13.48
CA GLU A 111 0.27 14.12 12.27
C GLU A 111 0.47 13.23 11.03
N ASN A 112 0.98 12.02 11.19
CA ASN A 112 1.27 11.10 10.08
C ASN A 112 0.12 10.11 9.78
N MET A 113 -1.06 10.34 10.35
CA MET A 113 -2.24 9.52 10.06
C MET A 113 -2.92 9.98 8.78
N ILE A 114 -3.19 9.04 7.90
CA ILE A 114 -4.00 9.25 6.70
C ILE A 114 -5.25 8.39 6.82
N VAL A 115 -6.41 8.98 6.59
CA VAL A 115 -7.70 8.27 6.55
C VAL A 115 -8.22 8.29 5.12
N ALA A 116 -8.78 7.16 4.67
CA ALA A 116 -9.38 7.02 3.36
C ALA A 116 -10.83 6.57 3.45
N SER A 117 -11.64 6.97 2.49
CA SER A 117 -13.00 6.46 2.29
C SER A 117 -13.27 6.22 0.81
N ALA A 118 -14.03 5.17 0.51
CA ALA A 118 -14.48 4.83 -0.84
C ALA A 118 -15.79 5.56 -1.18
N ASP A 119 -15.77 6.89 -1.09
CA ASP A 119 -16.91 7.80 -1.34
C ASP A 119 -18.08 7.66 -0.34
N LEU A 120 -17.80 7.17 0.87
CA LEU A 120 -18.80 6.88 1.90
C LEU A 120 -18.56 7.64 3.21
N SER A 121 -17.69 8.65 3.24
CA SER A 121 -17.23 9.31 4.46
C SER A 121 -18.34 9.86 5.36
N ASN A 122 -19.48 10.25 4.79
CA ASN A 122 -20.65 10.69 5.51
C ASN A 122 -21.44 9.55 6.18
N SER A 123 -21.40 8.35 5.64
CA SER A 123 -22.12 7.17 6.16
C SER A 123 -21.26 6.29 7.04
N ASP A 124 -20.00 6.06 6.68
CA ASP A 124 -19.02 5.32 7.48
C ASP A 124 -18.45 6.16 8.64
N LYS A 125 -18.73 7.49 8.61
CA LYS A 125 -18.35 8.47 9.62
C LYS A 125 -16.85 8.76 9.69
N THR A 126 -16.08 8.44 8.66
CA THR A 126 -14.70 8.92 8.51
C THR A 126 -14.63 10.44 8.28
N ASP A 127 -15.77 11.07 7.96
CA ASP A 127 -15.92 12.52 7.92
C ASP A 127 -15.58 13.22 9.26
N GLY A 128 -15.60 12.50 10.37
CA GLY A 128 -15.09 12.96 11.66
C GLY A 128 -13.62 13.38 11.60
N PHE A 129 -12.81 12.64 10.86
CA PHE A 129 -11.43 12.99 10.56
C PHE A 129 -11.34 14.13 9.51
N LEU A 130 -12.09 14.01 8.42
CA LEU A 130 -12.06 14.97 7.32
C LEU A 130 -12.40 16.40 7.77
N LYS A 131 -13.31 16.57 8.74
CA LYS A 131 -13.67 17.88 9.32
C LYS A 131 -12.51 18.61 10.01
N LYS A 132 -11.43 17.90 10.33
CA LYS A 132 -10.23 18.45 10.98
C LYS A 132 -9.05 18.64 10.03
N THR A 133 -9.19 18.21 8.78
CA THR A 133 -8.19 18.28 7.71
C THR A 133 -8.88 18.57 6.39
N HIS A 134 -8.21 18.29 5.28
CA HIS A 134 -8.79 18.30 3.94
C HIS A 134 -8.28 17.13 3.11
N SER A 135 -8.92 16.88 1.97
CA SER A 135 -8.54 15.82 1.07
C SER A 135 -7.30 16.18 0.27
N PHE A 136 -6.50 15.16 -0.07
CA PHE A 136 -5.44 15.26 -1.06
C PHE A 136 -5.99 15.78 -2.40
N LYS A 137 -5.21 16.63 -3.05
CA LYS A 137 -5.45 17.10 -4.42
C LYS A 137 -4.18 16.96 -5.24
N LYS A 138 -4.32 16.93 -6.53
CA LYS A 138 -3.16 16.99 -7.44
C LYS A 138 -2.37 18.28 -7.17
N GLY A 139 -1.11 18.13 -6.75
CA GLY A 139 -0.24 19.25 -6.41
C GLY A 139 -0.40 19.81 -5.00
N ASP A 140 -1.33 19.28 -4.20
CA ASP A 140 -1.52 19.64 -2.79
C ASP A 140 -1.68 18.38 -1.93
N PHE A 141 -0.62 18.05 -1.21
CA PHE A 141 -0.54 16.90 -0.29
C PHE A 141 -0.51 17.33 1.18
N SER A 142 -0.91 18.57 1.49
CA SER A 142 -0.95 19.08 2.86
C SER A 142 -2.12 18.54 3.69
N GLY A 143 -3.16 18.00 3.03
CA GLY A 143 -4.25 17.30 3.68
C GLY A 143 -3.87 15.89 4.14
N ALA A 144 -4.75 15.27 4.92
CA ALA A 144 -4.56 13.92 5.47
C ALA A 144 -5.72 12.97 5.16
N PHE A 145 -6.61 13.33 4.25
CA PHE A 145 -7.74 12.49 3.86
C PHE A 145 -7.64 12.07 2.40
N PHE A 146 -7.80 10.77 2.14
CA PHE A 146 -7.79 10.22 0.79
C PHE A 146 -9.20 9.84 0.34
N GLN A 147 -9.75 10.65 -0.55
CA GLN A 147 -11.05 10.40 -1.19
C GLN A 147 -10.84 9.43 -2.35
N ALA A 148 -11.06 8.14 -2.10
CA ALA A 148 -10.66 7.09 -3.05
C ALA A 148 -11.70 6.82 -4.15
N GLY A 149 -12.91 7.40 -4.09
CA GLY A 149 -14.02 6.99 -4.94
C GLY A 149 -14.51 5.58 -4.59
N VAL A 150 -15.48 5.06 -5.31
CA VAL A 150 -16.02 3.68 -5.13
C VAL A 150 -14.97 2.67 -5.61
N SER A 151 -14.18 2.15 -4.69
CA SER A 151 -13.00 1.32 -5.00
C SER A 151 -12.63 0.33 -3.89
N GLU A 152 -13.62 -0.16 -3.15
CA GLU A 152 -13.38 -1.02 -1.96
C GLU A 152 -12.58 -2.27 -2.30
N LEU A 153 -12.86 -2.90 -3.43
CA LEU A 153 -12.13 -4.08 -3.87
C LEU A 153 -10.64 -3.78 -4.11
N THR A 154 -10.33 -2.67 -4.78
CA THR A 154 -8.96 -2.20 -5.01
C THR A 154 -8.26 -1.82 -3.70
N MET A 155 -8.99 -1.21 -2.77
CA MET A 155 -8.45 -0.87 -1.44
C MET A 155 -8.12 -2.13 -0.64
N ALA A 156 -8.96 -3.16 -0.71
CA ALA A 156 -8.73 -4.45 -0.04
C ALA A 156 -7.54 -5.21 -0.68
N ASP A 157 -7.45 -5.23 -2.00
CA ASP A 157 -6.40 -5.93 -2.75
C ASP A 157 -5.00 -5.40 -2.43
N ARG A 158 -4.84 -4.09 -2.28
CA ARG A 158 -3.55 -3.49 -1.89
C ARG A 158 -3.01 -3.97 -0.55
N LYS A 159 -3.84 -4.48 0.35
CA LYS A 159 -3.42 -5.08 1.62
C LYS A 159 -3.00 -6.54 1.48
N SER A 160 -3.41 -7.22 0.44
CA SER A 160 -3.11 -8.64 0.24
C SER A 160 -1.75 -8.89 -0.44
N VAL A 161 -1.07 -7.84 -0.87
CA VAL A 161 0.23 -7.90 -1.60
C VAL A 161 1.43 -7.52 -0.72
N VAL A 162 1.23 -7.39 0.59
CA VAL A 162 2.30 -7.04 1.54
C VAL A 162 2.58 -8.23 2.46
#